data_1d81cee710914617b425e2e6b9db4cb4
#
_entry.id   1d81cee710914617b425e2e6b9db4cb4
#
_cell.length_a   1.000
_cell.length_b   1.000
_cell.length_c   1.000
_cell.angle_alpha   90.00
_cell.angle_beta   90.00
_cell.angle_gamma   90.00
#
_symmetry.space_group_name_H-M   'P 1'
#
loop_
_entity.id
_entity.type
_entity.pdbx_description
1 polymer ?
#
loop_
_entity_poly.entity_id
_entity_poly.type
_entity_poly.pdbx_seq_one_letter_code
_entity_poly.pdbx_strand_id
1 'polypeptide(L)'
;MRAYGVMMPLLAMFAAGSAWAADCPALLQGSLPELRGKGQVDLCQRFGGKPLVVINTASYCGFAPQFEGLESAYKEYHEQGLEMLGVPSNDFKQEDADSEKTAKVCYANYGVTFTMTKTQAVRGKDAIPLFVGLAEQSSAPKWNFYKYVLDRKGKVIANFSSLTKPDDPEFKAAIEKAIASQP
;
A
#
# COMPACT_ATOMS: atom_id res chain seq x y z
N MET A 1 7.61 63.54 -39.18
CA MET A 1 7.94 62.07 -39.20
C MET A 1 7.73 61.49 -37.84
N ARG A 2 6.69 60.67 -37.64
CA ARG A 2 6.36 60.02 -36.33
C ARG A 2 6.77 58.56 -36.43
N ALA A 3 7.71 58.14 -35.60
CA ALA A 3 8.14 56.76 -35.49
C ALA A 3 7.22 56.02 -34.51
N TYR A 4 6.54 54.99 -35.01
CA TYR A 4 5.74 54.07 -34.17
C TYR A 4 6.64 52.94 -33.71
N GLY A 5 6.93 52.91 -32.40
CA GLY A 5 7.60 51.78 -31.74
C GLY A 5 6.64 50.62 -31.57
N VAL A 6 6.94 49.47 -32.19
CA VAL A 6 6.21 48.21 -32.01
C VAL A 6 6.72 47.56 -30.73
N MET A 7 5.87 47.53 -29.71
CA MET A 7 6.12 46.83 -28.45
C MET A 7 5.70 45.34 -28.60
N MET A 8 6.67 44.46 -28.69
CA MET A 8 6.47 43.01 -28.77
C MET A 8 6.23 42.42 -27.35
N PRO A 9 5.15 41.71 -27.07
CA PRO A 9 4.94 41.10 -25.78
C PRO A 9 5.84 39.86 -25.61
N LEU A 10 6.63 39.85 -24.54
CA LEU A 10 7.42 38.70 -24.09
C LEU A 10 6.45 37.64 -23.54
N LEU A 11 6.25 36.55 -24.29
CA LEU A 11 5.51 35.37 -23.81
C LEU A 11 6.41 34.61 -22.82
N ALA A 12 6.13 34.73 -21.53
CA ALA A 12 6.77 33.91 -20.51
C ALA A 12 6.18 32.49 -20.57
N MET A 13 6.93 31.54 -21.12
CA MET A 13 6.61 30.12 -21.03
C MET A 13 6.86 29.63 -19.58
N PHE A 14 5.80 29.44 -18.82
CA PHE A 14 5.86 28.67 -17.57
C PHE A 14 6.06 27.20 -17.93
N ALA A 15 7.27 26.70 -17.73
CA ALA A 15 7.56 25.28 -17.71
C ALA A 15 6.95 24.70 -16.43
N ALA A 16 5.77 24.07 -16.54
CA ALA A 16 5.22 23.23 -15.48
C ALA A 16 6.11 21.96 -15.37
N GLY A 17 7.16 22.05 -14.57
CA GLY A 17 8.00 20.92 -14.25
C GLY A 17 7.19 19.90 -13.46
N SER A 18 7.17 18.65 -13.95
CA SER A 18 6.56 17.50 -13.29
C SER A 18 7.29 17.23 -11.96
N ALA A 19 6.83 17.83 -10.87
CA ALA A 19 7.39 17.66 -9.51
C ALA A 19 7.05 16.31 -8.85
N TRP A 20 6.51 15.35 -9.61
CA TRP A 20 5.99 14.09 -9.04
C TRP A 20 7.01 12.94 -8.98
N ALA A 21 8.19 13.08 -9.57
CA ALA A 21 9.19 12.01 -9.58
C ALA A 21 10.17 12.03 -8.39
N ALA A 22 10.17 13.10 -7.57
CA ALA A 22 11.16 13.31 -6.52
C ALA A 22 10.79 12.69 -5.15
N ASP A 23 9.51 12.36 -4.90
CA ASP A 23 9.03 11.99 -3.57
C ASP A 23 8.56 10.53 -3.43
N CYS A 24 8.91 9.64 -4.39
CA CYS A 24 8.58 8.24 -4.26
C CYS A 24 9.52 7.52 -3.29
N PRO A 25 9.02 7.01 -2.14
CA PRO A 25 9.84 6.21 -1.24
C PRO A 25 10.47 5.03 -1.97
N ALA A 26 11.75 4.75 -1.72
CA ALA A 26 12.46 3.63 -2.34
C ALA A 26 11.72 2.29 -2.15
N LEU A 27 11.05 2.12 -1.00
CA LEU A 27 10.23 0.97 -0.67
C LEU A 27 9.03 0.77 -1.61
N LEU A 28 8.50 1.85 -2.20
CA LEU A 28 7.30 1.82 -3.04
C LEU A 28 7.61 1.88 -4.54
N GLN A 29 8.86 1.62 -4.93
CA GLN A 29 9.22 1.53 -6.35
C GLN A 29 8.77 0.21 -6.95
N GLY A 30 8.25 0.27 -8.18
CA GLY A 30 7.80 -0.89 -8.95
C GLY A 30 6.30 -1.09 -8.95
N SER A 31 5.87 -2.17 -9.60
CA SER A 31 4.46 -2.50 -9.78
C SER A 31 4.18 -3.94 -9.41
N LEU A 32 2.97 -4.20 -8.92
CA LEU A 32 2.50 -5.55 -8.60
C LEU A 32 1.23 -5.86 -9.41
N PRO A 33 1.03 -7.11 -9.86
CA PRO A 33 -0.19 -7.49 -10.56
C PRO A 33 -1.42 -7.28 -9.68
N GLU A 34 -2.43 -6.59 -10.18
CA GLU A 34 -3.70 -6.39 -9.50
C GLU A 34 -4.44 -7.73 -9.33
N LEU A 35 -5.12 -7.95 -8.20
CA LEU A 35 -5.80 -9.21 -7.92
C LEU A 35 -6.90 -9.49 -8.96
N ARG A 36 -7.68 -8.47 -9.37
CA ARG A 36 -8.68 -8.58 -10.42
C ARG A 36 -8.18 -7.98 -11.73
N GLY A 37 -8.43 -8.72 -12.82
CA GLY A 37 -8.13 -8.26 -14.16
C GLY A 37 -6.67 -8.47 -14.58
N LYS A 38 -6.21 -7.63 -15.51
CA LYS A 38 -4.87 -7.69 -16.11
C LYS A 38 -4.04 -6.44 -15.78
N GLY A 39 -4.52 -5.61 -14.86
CA GLY A 39 -3.88 -4.38 -14.43
C GLY A 39 -2.64 -4.61 -13.56
N GLN A 40 -1.90 -3.51 -13.39
CA GLN A 40 -0.76 -3.42 -12.46
C GLN A 40 -1.06 -2.30 -11.46
N VAL A 41 -0.74 -2.53 -10.21
CA VAL A 41 -0.71 -1.51 -9.16
C VAL A 41 0.70 -0.92 -9.17
N ASP A 42 0.88 0.26 -9.73
CA ASP A 42 2.09 1.05 -9.53
C ASP A 42 2.11 1.55 -8.09
N LEU A 43 3.06 1.03 -7.30
CA LEU A 43 3.10 1.28 -5.85
C LEU A 43 3.38 2.75 -5.55
N CYS A 44 4.24 3.38 -6.34
CA CYS A 44 4.57 4.79 -6.18
C CYS A 44 3.38 5.70 -6.47
N GLN A 45 2.75 5.50 -7.63
CA GLN A 45 1.61 6.30 -8.06
C GLN A 45 0.42 6.14 -7.11
N ARG A 46 0.21 4.93 -6.59
CA ARG A 46 -0.94 4.60 -5.76
C ARG A 46 -0.76 5.03 -4.30
N PHE A 47 0.45 4.86 -3.74
CA PHE A 47 0.72 4.98 -2.31
C PHE A 47 1.78 6.02 -1.93
N GLY A 48 2.52 6.58 -2.89
CA GLY A 48 3.56 7.57 -2.61
C GLY A 48 3.01 8.78 -1.87
N GLY A 49 3.69 9.21 -0.81
CA GLY A 49 3.29 10.35 0.02
C GLY A 49 2.08 10.12 0.93
N LYS A 50 1.56 8.88 1.00
CA LYS A 50 0.38 8.53 1.80
C LYS A 50 0.76 7.61 2.98
N PRO A 51 0.06 7.72 4.13
CA PRO A 51 0.16 6.71 5.18
C PRO A 51 -0.39 5.39 4.64
N LEU A 52 0.33 4.30 4.86
CA LEU A 52 0.04 3.01 4.25
C LEU A 52 0.09 1.88 5.28
N VAL A 53 -0.88 0.97 5.23
CA VAL A 53 -0.81 -0.33 5.90
C VAL A 53 -0.58 -1.41 4.84
N VAL A 54 0.50 -2.17 4.96
CA VAL A 54 0.77 -3.35 4.12
C VAL A 54 0.50 -4.61 4.93
N ILE A 55 -0.26 -5.55 4.35
CA ILE A 55 -0.66 -6.80 5.02
C ILE A 55 -0.35 -7.97 4.08
N ASN A 56 0.39 -8.98 4.53
CA ASN A 56 0.44 -10.26 3.83
C ASN A 56 -0.76 -11.12 4.24
N THR A 57 -1.53 -11.59 3.27
CA THR A 57 -2.81 -12.28 3.51
C THR A 57 -2.78 -13.72 3.01
N ALA A 58 -3.77 -14.52 3.40
CA ALA A 58 -4.03 -15.85 2.84
C ALA A 58 -5.49 -16.26 3.05
N SER A 59 -6.09 -16.85 2.01
CA SER A 59 -7.51 -17.18 1.94
C SER A 59 -7.94 -18.29 2.91
N TYR A 60 -7.07 -19.26 3.19
CA TYR A 60 -7.36 -20.43 4.02
C TYR A 60 -6.72 -20.35 5.41
N CYS A 61 -6.33 -19.15 5.82
CA CYS A 61 -5.74 -18.91 7.13
C CYS A 61 -6.82 -18.77 8.20
N GLY A 62 -6.58 -19.32 9.39
CA GLY A 62 -7.46 -19.10 10.56
C GLY A 62 -7.60 -17.63 10.96
N PHE A 63 -6.72 -16.75 10.48
CA PHE A 63 -6.79 -15.31 10.66
C PHE A 63 -7.56 -14.58 9.54
N ALA A 64 -8.07 -15.27 8.50
CA ALA A 64 -8.85 -14.65 7.44
C ALA A 64 -10.04 -13.79 7.92
N PRO A 65 -10.73 -14.11 9.04
CA PRO A 65 -11.75 -13.21 9.59
C PRO A 65 -11.25 -11.80 9.93
N GLN A 66 -9.93 -11.58 10.06
CA GLN A 66 -9.39 -10.23 10.25
C GLN A 66 -9.62 -9.30 9.04
N PHE A 67 -9.96 -9.81 7.85
CA PHE A 67 -10.36 -8.97 6.73
C PHE A 67 -11.53 -8.03 7.07
N GLU A 68 -12.51 -8.49 7.85
CA GLU A 68 -13.65 -7.66 8.28
C GLU A 68 -13.19 -6.45 9.10
N GLY A 69 -12.29 -6.68 10.05
CA GLY A 69 -11.74 -5.60 10.88
C GLY A 69 -10.78 -4.70 10.11
N LEU A 70 -10.00 -5.24 9.18
CA LEU A 70 -9.13 -4.46 8.28
C LEU A 70 -9.97 -3.55 7.36
N GLU A 71 -11.04 -4.09 6.79
CA GLU A 71 -11.97 -3.30 5.97
C GLU A 71 -12.67 -2.20 6.78
N SER A 72 -13.06 -2.51 8.02
CA SER A 72 -13.63 -1.51 8.94
C SER A 72 -12.64 -0.39 9.25
N ALA A 73 -11.39 -0.74 9.56
CA ALA A 73 -10.33 0.25 9.78
C ALA A 73 -10.03 1.05 8.50
N TYR A 74 -10.01 0.40 7.34
CA TYR A 74 -9.83 1.10 6.06
C TYR A 74 -10.92 2.15 5.84
N LYS A 75 -12.18 1.80 6.00
CA LYS A 75 -13.31 2.75 5.87
C LYS A 75 -13.26 3.88 6.88
N GLU A 76 -12.85 3.61 8.12
CA GLU A 76 -12.73 4.60 9.19
C GLU A 76 -11.65 5.65 8.88
N TYR A 77 -10.51 5.24 8.29
CA TYR A 77 -9.35 6.11 8.12
C TYR A 77 -9.05 6.54 6.67
N HIS A 78 -9.71 5.93 5.68
CA HIS A 78 -9.43 6.21 4.26
C HIS A 78 -9.65 7.69 3.88
N GLU A 79 -10.74 8.30 4.35
CA GLU A 79 -11.02 9.72 4.09
C GLU A 79 -10.01 10.66 4.76
N GLN A 80 -9.26 10.16 5.74
CA GLN A 80 -8.15 10.86 6.38
C GLN A 80 -6.82 10.64 5.62
N GLY A 81 -6.86 9.92 4.50
CA GLY A 81 -5.75 9.68 3.59
C GLY A 81 -5.04 8.34 3.77
N LEU A 82 -5.50 7.45 4.69
CA LEU A 82 -4.93 6.11 4.82
C LEU A 82 -5.17 5.29 3.56
N GLU A 83 -4.13 4.59 3.13
CA GLU A 83 -4.25 3.52 2.14
C GLU A 83 -3.93 2.16 2.76
N MET A 84 -4.46 1.10 2.17
CA MET A 84 -4.14 -0.28 2.54
C MET A 84 -3.80 -1.11 1.31
N LEU A 85 -2.81 -1.99 1.47
CA LEU A 85 -2.36 -2.94 0.45
C LEU A 85 -2.34 -4.34 1.04
N GLY A 86 -3.22 -5.20 0.55
CA GLY A 86 -3.20 -6.62 0.85
C GLY A 86 -2.42 -7.40 -0.22
N VAL A 87 -1.49 -8.22 0.24
CA VAL A 87 -0.63 -9.05 -0.61
C VAL A 87 -0.85 -10.52 -0.26
N PRO A 88 -1.70 -11.25 -0.98
CA PRO A 88 -1.86 -12.69 -0.80
C PRO A 88 -0.54 -13.43 -0.99
N SER A 89 -0.26 -14.43 -0.15
CA SER A 89 0.98 -15.21 -0.23
C SER A 89 0.75 -16.67 0.14
N ASN A 90 1.37 -17.56 -0.66
CA ASN A 90 1.39 -18.99 -0.37
C ASN A 90 2.67 -19.46 0.35
N ASP A 91 3.48 -18.55 0.88
CA ASP A 91 4.71 -18.90 1.59
C ASP A 91 4.46 -19.70 2.88
N PHE A 92 3.25 -19.59 3.42
CA PHE A 92 2.78 -20.35 4.58
C PHE A 92 1.79 -21.45 4.21
N LYS A 93 1.66 -21.81 2.90
CA LYS A 93 0.84 -22.91 2.38
C LYS A 93 -0.66 -22.80 2.70
N GLN A 94 -1.17 -21.56 2.73
CA GLN A 94 -2.58 -21.26 3.05
C GLN A 94 -3.25 -20.34 2.01
N GLU A 95 -2.67 -20.19 0.81
CA GLU A 95 -3.27 -19.43 -0.30
C GLU A 95 -3.46 -20.30 -1.52
N ASP A 96 -4.47 -19.98 -2.35
CA ASP A 96 -4.73 -20.67 -3.60
C ASP A 96 -3.78 -20.14 -4.71
N ALA A 97 -3.47 -21.02 -5.66
CA ALA A 97 -2.78 -20.62 -6.89
C ALA A 97 -3.72 -19.87 -7.86
N ASP A 98 -5.03 -20.05 -7.70
CA ASP A 98 -6.07 -19.43 -8.51
C ASP A 98 -6.48 -18.06 -7.92
N SER A 99 -6.11 -16.99 -8.60
CA SER A 99 -6.44 -15.62 -8.18
C SER A 99 -7.95 -15.34 -8.11
N GLU A 100 -8.78 -16.05 -8.87
CA GLU A 100 -10.25 -15.88 -8.81
C GLU A 100 -10.81 -16.41 -7.49
N LYS A 101 -10.25 -17.49 -6.95
CA LYS A 101 -10.63 -18.00 -5.64
C LYS A 101 -10.20 -17.03 -4.53
N THR A 102 -8.98 -16.51 -4.61
CA THR A 102 -8.51 -15.46 -3.70
C THR A 102 -9.42 -14.23 -3.77
N ALA A 103 -9.76 -13.77 -4.98
CA ALA A 103 -10.65 -12.63 -5.18
C ALA A 103 -12.05 -12.88 -4.60
N LYS A 104 -12.58 -14.10 -4.74
CA LYS A 104 -13.87 -14.48 -4.13
C LYS A 104 -13.82 -14.38 -2.60
N VAL A 105 -12.75 -14.86 -1.97
CA VAL A 105 -12.60 -14.76 -0.51
C VAL A 105 -12.53 -13.28 -0.10
N CYS A 106 -11.62 -12.51 -0.68
CA CYS A 106 -11.40 -11.12 -0.28
C CYS A 106 -12.62 -10.24 -0.55
N TYR A 107 -13.13 -10.25 -1.78
CA TYR A 107 -14.15 -9.30 -2.22
C TYR A 107 -15.59 -9.76 -1.96
N ALA A 108 -15.90 -11.04 -2.22
CA ALA A 108 -17.27 -11.52 -2.08
C ALA A 108 -17.61 -11.95 -0.65
N ASN A 109 -16.68 -12.62 0.06
CA ASN A 109 -16.96 -13.10 1.40
C ASN A 109 -16.72 -12.04 2.48
N TYR A 110 -15.66 -11.22 2.34
CA TYR A 110 -15.27 -10.23 3.34
C TYR A 110 -15.50 -8.77 2.93
N GLY A 111 -15.93 -8.53 1.68
CA GLY A 111 -16.26 -7.18 1.22
C GLY A 111 -15.07 -6.21 1.18
N VAL A 112 -13.85 -6.71 1.01
CA VAL A 112 -12.63 -5.90 0.94
C VAL A 112 -12.73 -4.89 -0.19
N THR A 113 -12.46 -3.61 0.11
CA THR A 113 -12.44 -2.52 -0.88
C THR A 113 -11.05 -1.90 -1.05
N PHE A 114 -10.13 -2.13 -0.11
CA PHE A 114 -8.74 -1.69 -0.27
C PHE A 114 -8.00 -2.50 -1.35
N THR A 115 -6.86 -1.97 -1.79
CA THR A 115 -6.08 -2.56 -2.88
C THR A 115 -5.54 -3.94 -2.53
N MET A 116 -5.77 -4.91 -3.43
CA MET A 116 -5.25 -6.29 -3.32
C MET A 116 -4.45 -6.65 -4.56
N THR A 117 -3.33 -7.38 -4.38
CA THR A 117 -2.51 -7.91 -5.48
C THR A 117 -2.78 -9.38 -5.74
N LYS A 118 -2.30 -9.91 -6.88
CA LYS A 118 -2.15 -11.35 -7.04
C LYS A 118 -1.11 -11.88 -6.05
N THR A 119 -1.15 -13.20 -5.81
CA THR A 119 -0.26 -13.91 -4.91
C THR A 119 1.22 -13.60 -5.20
N GLN A 120 1.96 -13.22 -4.16
CA GLN A 120 3.37 -12.87 -4.20
C GLN A 120 4.15 -13.63 -3.13
N ALA A 121 5.47 -13.76 -3.33
CA ALA A 121 6.37 -14.20 -2.26
C ALA A 121 6.67 -13.02 -1.32
N VAL A 122 6.48 -13.23 -0.01
CA VAL A 122 6.62 -12.21 1.04
C VAL A 122 7.78 -12.48 2.00
N ARG A 123 8.45 -13.62 1.84
CA ARG A 123 9.60 -14.02 2.67
C ARG A 123 10.61 -14.88 1.91
N GLY A 124 11.80 -15.03 2.49
CA GLY A 124 12.87 -15.83 1.91
C GLY A 124 13.52 -15.17 0.70
N LYS A 125 14.24 -15.96 -0.08
CA LYS A 125 15.06 -15.47 -1.21
C LYS A 125 14.24 -14.93 -2.40
N ASP A 126 13.00 -15.36 -2.50
CA ASP A 126 12.09 -15.01 -3.60
C ASP A 126 11.12 -13.85 -3.21
N ALA A 127 11.27 -13.29 -2.01
CA ALA A 127 10.45 -12.18 -1.56
C ALA A 127 10.53 -10.99 -2.51
N ILE A 128 9.37 -10.41 -2.82
CA ILE A 128 9.31 -9.20 -3.65
C ILE A 128 10.02 -8.02 -2.96
N PRO A 129 10.57 -7.04 -3.73
CA PRO A 129 11.34 -5.91 -3.17
C PRO A 129 10.62 -5.17 -2.04
N LEU A 130 9.30 -5.00 -2.13
CA LEU A 130 8.48 -4.42 -1.06
C LEU A 130 8.69 -5.14 0.28
N PHE A 131 8.59 -6.47 0.29
CA PHE A 131 8.72 -7.24 1.53
C PHE A 131 10.18 -7.41 1.99
N VAL A 132 11.16 -7.34 1.08
CA VAL A 132 12.58 -7.23 1.44
C VAL A 132 12.80 -5.94 2.23
N GLY A 133 12.36 -4.80 1.71
CA GLY A 133 12.55 -3.51 2.38
C GLY A 133 11.73 -3.38 3.68
N LEU A 134 10.53 -3.98 3.77
CA LEU A 134 9.77 -4.07 5.03
C LEU A 134 10.54 -4.88 6.09
N ALA A 135 11.16 -5.98 5.67
CA ALA A 135 11.95 -6.82 6.56
C ALA A 135 13.23 -6.12 7.04
N GLU A 136 13.90 -5.36 6.18
CA GLU A 136 15.09 -4.56 6.52
C GLU A 136 14.76 -3.45 7.53
N GLN A 137 13.58 -2.82 7.39
CA GLN A 137 13.15 -1.77 8.31
C GLN A 137 12.57 -2.28 9.64
N SER A 138 12.14 -3.55 9.70
CA SER A 138 11.53 -4.13 10.91
C SER A 138 11.78 -5.63 11.04
N SER A 139 10.97 -6.47 10.44
CA SER A 139 11.16 -7.93 10.39
C SER A 139 10.34 -8.54 9.26
N ALA A 140 10.81 -9.66 8.68
CA ALA A 140 10.01 -10.45 7.75
C ALA A 140 8.76 -11.03 8.43
N PRO A 141 7.65 -11.26 7.68
CA PRO A 141 6.46 -11.85 8.26
C PRO A 141 6.74 -13.29 8.69
N LYS A 142 6.35 -13.63 9.93
CA LYS A 142 6.51 -14.99 10.49
C LYS A 142 5.27 -15.84 10.26
N TRP A 143 4.16 -15.23 9.87
CA TRP A 143 2.89 -15.88 9.52
C TRP A 143 2.05 -14.98 8.60
N ASN A 144 0.88 -15.44 8.16
CA ASN A 144 -0.10 -14.62 7.45
C ASN A 144 -0.70 -13.54 8.36
N PHE A 145 -1.20 -12.46 7.79
CA PHE A 145 -1.80 -11.31 8.49
C PHE A 145 -0.83 -10.54 9.40
N TYR A 146 0.47 -10.52 9.07
CA TYR A 146 1.38 -9.50 9.57
C TYR A 146 1.02 -8.16 8.96
N LYS A 147 1.08 -7.10 9.75
CA LYS A 147 0.70 -5.75 9.36
C LYS A 147 1.88 -4.81 9.57
N TYR A 148 2.18 -4.01 8.56
CA TYR A 148 3.22 -2.99 8.59
C TYR A 148 2.56 -1.65 8.41
N VAL A 149 2.76 -0.73 9.34
CA VAL A 149 2.25 0.65 9.26
C VAL A 149 3.39 1.56 8.84
N LEU A 150 3.21 2.25 7.71
CA LEU A 150 4.19 3.14 7.11
C LEU A 150 3.71 4.59 7.20
N ASP A 151 4.64 5.49 7.50
CA ASP A 151 4.40 6.93 7.38
C ASP A 151 4.40 7.40 5.91
N ARG A 152 4.14 8.69 5.68
CA ARG A 152 4.11 9.29 4.34
C ARG A 152 5.44 9.23 3.59
N LYS A 153 6.55 9.00 4.27
CA LYS A 153 7.90 8.82 3.70
C LYS A 153 8.23 7.37 3.38
N GLY A 154 7.27 6.45 3.58
CA GLY A 154 7.47 5.02 3.38
C GLY A 154 8.33 4.37 4.46
N LYS A 155 8.50 5.02 5.61
CA LYS A 155 9.20 4.45 6.76
C LYS A 155 8.23 3.59 7.57
N VAL A 156 8.63 2.36 7.91
CA VAL A 156 7.87 1.51 8.83
C VAL A 156 7.95 2.11 10.23
N ILE A 157 6.81 2.53 10.78
CA ILE A 157 6.69 3.10 12.13
C ILE A 157 6.15 2.11 13.15
N ALA A 158 5.50 1.04 12.69
CA ALA A 158 5.08 -0.08 13.52
C ALA A 158 4.90 -1.34 12.67
N ASN A 159 5.07 -2.50 13.32
CA ASN A 159 4.79 -3.80 12.71
C ASN A 159 4.08 -4.66 13.76
N PHE A 160 3.07 -5.41 13.32
CA PHE A 160 2.21 -6.21 14.19
C PHE A 160 2.12 -7.64 13.70
N SER A 161 2.12 -8.58 14.62
CA SER A 161 1.94 -10.00 14.31
C SER A 161 0.48 -10.31 13.92
N SER A 162 0.24 -11.54 13.49
CA SER A 162 -1.10 -12.07 13.22
C SER A 162 -2.05 -12.00 14.42
N LEU A 163 -1.49 -12.01 15.65
CA LEU A 163 -2.27 -12.02 16.90
C LEU A 163 -2.89 -10.66 17.21
N THR A 164 -2.29 -9.58 16.76
CA THR A 164 -2.84 -8.23 16.92
C THR A 164 -4.03 -8.07 15.96
N LYS A 165 -5.20 -7.87 16.53
CA LYS A 165 -6.44 -7.66 15.75
C LYS A 165 -6.49 -6.26 15.15
N PRO A 166 -7.28 -6.05 14.08
CA PRO A 166 -7.43 -4.72 13.48
C PRO A 166 -8.14 -3.68 14.37
N ASP A 167 -8.88 -4.11 15.36
CA ASP A 167 -9.53 -3.26 16.37
C ASP A 167 -8.66 -2.97 17.60
N ASP A 168 -7.45 -3.54 17.65
CA ASP A 168 -6.49 -3.31 18.73
C ASP A 168 -6.12 -1.82 18.84
N PRO A 169 -6.18 -1.24 20.06
CA PRO A 169 -5.84 0.17 20.26
C PRO A 169 -4.42 0.55 19.81
N GLU A 170 -3.43 -0.34 19.95
CA GLU A 170 -2.05 -0.06 19.50
C GLU A 170 -1.96 0.00 17.97
N PHE A 171 -2.71 -0.87 17.26
CA PHE A 171 -2.77 -0.83 15.81
C PHE A 171 -3.44 0.45 15.30
N LYS A 172 -4.57 0.85 15.90
CA LYS A 172 -5.26 2.11 15.57
C LYS A 172 -4.38 3.32 15.86
N ALA A 173 -3.74 3.37 17.02
CA ALA A 173 -2.81 4.46 17.35
C ALA A 173 -1.62 4.57 16.38
N ALA A 174 -1.11 3.45 15.87
CA ALA A 174 -0.07 3.46 14.84
C ALA A 174 -0.59 4.04 13.51
N ILE A 175 -1.82 3.69 13.09
CA ILE A 175 -2.47 4.27 11.91
C ILE A 175 -2.63 5.79 12.07
N GLU A 176 -3.15 6.25 13.20
CA GLU A 176 -3.34 7.68 13.50
C GLU A 176 -2.01 8.44 13.47
N LYS A 177 -0.95 7.84 14.02
CA LYS A 177 0.42 8.38 13.95
C LYS A 177 0.93 8.48 12.50
N ALA A 178 0.64 7.48 11.67
CA ALA A 178 1.00 7.50 10.25
C ALA A 178 0.26 8.62 9.50
N ILE A 179 -1.03 8.81 9.78
CA ILE A 179 -1.86 9.87 9.19
C ILE A 179 -1.33 11.26 9.58
N ALA A 180 -0.95 11.45 10.85
CA ALA A 180 -0.41 12.71 11.36
C ALA A 180 1.03 13.00 10.91
N SER A 181 1.71 12.05 10.25
CA SER A 181 3.10 12.25 9.79
C SER A 181 3.18 13.30 8.68
N GLN A 182 4.27 14.07 8.68
CA GLN A 182 4.53 15.05 7.62
C GLN A 182 5.07 14.34 6.36
N PRO A 183 4.68 14.83 5.15
CA PRO A 183 5.24 14.34 3.89
C PRO A 183 6.74 14.55 3.78
#